data_97da8ff4531928e8e593e2c40b47aa68
#
_entry.id   97da8ff4531928e8e593e2c40b47aa68
#
_cell.length_a   1.000
_cell.length_b   1.000
_cell.length_c   1.000
_cell.angle_alpha   90.00
_cell.angle_beta   90.00
_cell.angle_gamma   90.00
#
_symmetry.space_group_name_H-M   'P 1'
#
loop_
_entity.id
_entity.type
_entity.pdbx_description
1 polymer ?
#
loop_
_entity_poly.entity_id
_entity_poly.type
_entity_poly.pdbx_seq_one_letter_code
_entity_poly.pdbx_strand_id
1 'polypeptide(L)'
;ANSPFTPPQNVLNALNAHRKADSYFNPQGLAELREKISDFHSTKLTTVTADNVFIAPGSKMMVFAILAIFKKASIYIAEPSVSFYDFQARILGHKVKKIPTDNLNCYLIDENILEKAFAKTPVNDNRQKILILNCPGHLNGSSYSKQQLVSITRICQRYNVLVISDELLSMLNYTDNHESIIDYYPEGTIVTTGISKSYAASNWRFSCCFYNREFGNNLKSSLLAICSSSYSYVSYPIQSAAMIAYDNLKKDHGYIIKQRRILQYLSEYSYNKFNNNNIITQKSSAGFCLLLDFSAYKEKFKKYNILDDSKLCFDILDSQNIVLLPASSFGMKNNDFLVRYAFVDFDGDAALENFTGSFTDAYCDKYFSRIFEGVNVIIDYVRNL
;
A
#
# COMPACT_ATOMS: atom_id res chain seq x y z
N ALA A 1 7.30 6.71 -3.83
CA ALA A 1 7.30 6.68 -5.29
C ALA A 1 5.87 6.78 -5.82
N ASN A 2 5.73 7.36 -7.01
CA ASN A 2 4.48 7.38 -7.78
C ASN A 2 4.54 6.31 -8.87
N SER A 3 3.38 5.91 -9.35
CA SER A 3 3.26 5.05 -10.54
C SER A 3 3.87 5.78 -11.76
N PRO A 4 4.59 5.09 -12.65
CA PRO A 4 5.17 5.70 -13.86
C PRO A 4 4.14 5.86 -15.01
N PHE A 5 2.92 5.36 -14.83
CA PHE A 5 1.86 5.38 -15.83
C PHE A 5 0.93 6.59 -15.67
N THR A 6 0.10 6.83 -16.69
CA THR A 6 -0.97 7.83 -16.69
C THR A 6 -2.34 7.14 -16.68
N PRO A 7 -3.38 7.72 -16.07
CA PRO A 7 -4.72 7.17 -16.16
C PRO A 7 -5.22 7.06 -17.60
N PRO A 8 -6.01 6.03 -17.95
CA PRO A 8 -6.61 5.89 -19.28
C PRO A 8 -7.41 7.12 -19.72
N GLN A 9 -7.43 7.39 -21.02
CA GLN A 9 -8.04 8.61 -21.58
C GLN A 9 -9.50 8.79 -21.21
N ASN A 10 -10.29 7.72 -21.11
CA ASN A 10 -11.70 7.79 -20.71
C ASN A 10 -11.85 8.25 -19.25
N VAL A 11 -10.93 7.88 -18.37
CA VAL A 11 -10.88 8.33 -16.97
C VAL A 11 -10.48 9.82 -16.89
N LEU A 12 -9.51 10.25 -17.71
CA LEU A 12 -9.12 11.65 -17.83
C LEU A 12 -10.25 12.52 -18.40
N ASN A 13 -10.96 12.00 -19.41
CA ASN A 13 -12.11 12.69 -19.99
C ASN A 13 -13.23 12.91 -18.96
N ALA A 14 -13.51 11.91 -18.12
CA ALA A 14 -14.50 12.05 -17.04
C ALA A 14 -14.09 13.11 -16.01
N LEU A 15 -12.81 13.19 -15.65
CA LEU A 15 -12.28 14.24 -14.78
C LEU A 15 -12.54 15.63 -15.37
N ASN A 16 -12.33 15.79 -16.68
CA ASN A 16 -12.49 17.06 -17.37
C ASN A 16 -13.94 17.46 -17.62
N ALA A 17 -14.83 16.50 -17.86
CA ALA A 17 -16.24 16.75 -18.22
C ALA A 17 -17.04 17.46 -17.12
N HIS A 18 -16.67 17.25 -15.85
CA HIS A 18 -17.44 17.69 -14.68
C HIS A 18 -16.79 18.82 -13.87
N ARG A 19 -16.05 19.72 -14.55
CA ARG A 19 -15.34 20.83 -13.88
C ARG A 19 -16.29 21.87 -13.22
N LYS A 20 -17.55 21.94 -13.63
CA LYS A 20 -18.53 22.96 -13.20
C LYS A 20 -19.59 22.37 -12.26
N ALA A 21 -19.26 21.38 -11.45
CA ALA A 21 -20.19 20.90 -10.43
C ALA A 21 -20.25 21.92 -9.27
N ASP A 22 -21.43 22.42 -8.98
CA ASP A 22 -21.69 23.56 -8.06
C ASP A 22 -22.55 23.17 -6.85
N SER A 23 -22.83 21.89 -6.66
CA SER A 23 -23.67 21.39 -5.57
C SER A 23 -22.88 20.68 -4.48
N TYR A 24 -23.33 20.79 -3.23
CA TYR A 24 -22.83 19.97 -2.13
C TYR A 24 -23.34 18.54 -2.23
N PHE A 25 -22.49 17.59 -1.88
CA PHE A 25 -22.80 16.16 -1.94
C PHE A 25 -22.85 15.53 -0.54
N ASN A 26 -23.38 14.31 -0.50
CA ASN A 26 -23.34 13.50 0.72
C ASN A 26 -21.86 13.28 1.15
N PRO A 27 -21.50 13.53 2.41
CA PRO A 27 -20.15 13.28 2.93
C PRO A 27 -19.65 11.84 2.75
N GLN A 28 -20.56 10.89 2.60
CA GLN A 28 -20.23 9.51 2.30
C GLN A 28 -19.69 9.31 0.87
N GLY A 29 -19.98 10.25 -0.04
CA GLY A 29 -19.66 10.22 -1.47
C GLY A 29 -20.89 9.93 -2.35
N LEU A 30 -20.71 10.05 -3.67
CA LEU A 30 -21.77 9.82 -4.65
C LEU A 30 -22.35 8.40 -4.54
N ALA A 31 -23.67 8.29 -4.55
CA ALA A 31 -24.36 6.98 -4.43
C ALA A 31 -23.95 6.02 -5.53
N GLU A 32 -23.95 6.49 -6.79
CA GLU A 32 -23.56 5.68 -7.95
C GLU A 32 -22.11 5.15 -7.85
N LEU A 33 -21.17 6.00 -7.38
CA LEU A 33 -19.79 5.56 -7.17
C LEU A 33 -19.71 4.50 -6.08
N ARG A 34 -20.45 4.67 -4.99
CA ARG A 34 -20.48 3.71 -3.89
C ARG A 34 -21.08 2.36 -4.32
N GLU A 35 -22.09 2.37 -5.19
CA GLU A 35 -22.66 1.17 -5.81
C GLU A 35 -21.60 0.43 -6.64
N LYS A 36 -20.86 1.15 -7.52
CA LYS A 36 -19.79 0.55 -8.33
C LYS A 36 -18.66 -0.04 -7.46
N ILE A 37 -18.28 0.64 -6.39
CA ILE A 37 -17.28 0.16 -5.45
C ILE A 37 -17.79 -1.10 -4.73
N SER A 38 -19.03 -1.07 -4.23
CA SER A 38 -19.62 -2.21 -3.52
C SER A 38 -19.76 -3.44 -4.43
N ASP A 39 -20.17 -3.26 -5.66
CA ASP A 39 -20.28 -4.31 -6.67
C ASP A 39 -18.91 -4.94 -6.99
N PHE A 40 -17.88 -4.09 -7.11
CA PHE A 40 -16.53 -4.55 -7.43
C PHE A 40 -15.87 -5.33 -6.27
N HIS A 41 -16.09 -4.88 -5.04
CA HIS A 41 -15.46 -5.47 -3.85
C HIS A 41 -16.30 -6.55 -3.15
N SER A 42 -17.53 -6.81 -3.61
CA SER A 42 -18.30 -7.95 -3.13
C SER A 42 -17.75 -9.25 -3.69
N THR A 43 -17.58 -10.24 -2.82
CA THR A 43 -17.14 -11.59 -3.18
C THR A 43 -18.22 -12.61 -2.80
N LYS A 44 -17.95 -13.90 -3.01
CA LYS A 44 -18.83 -14.97 -2.51
C LYS A 44 -18.84 -15.05 -0.97
N LEU A 45 -17.80 -14.54 -0.33
CA LEU A 45 -17.60 -14.62 1.12
C LEU A 45 -18.00 -13.32 1.83
N THR A 46 -17.91 -12.20 1.13
CA THR A 46 -18.13 -10.86 1.71
C THR A 46 -19.15 -10.07 0.90
N THR A 47 -20.22 -9.64 1.56
CA THR A 47 -21.22 -8.75 0.96
C THR A 47 -20.97 -7.31 1.39
N VAL A 48 -20.61 -6.46 0.43
CA VAL A 48 -20.49 -5.01 0.58
C VAL A 48 -21.74 -4.37 -0.02
N THR A 49 -22.29 -3.36 0.63
CA THR A 49 -23.39 -2.54 0.07
C THR A 49 -22.92 -1.10 -0.09
N ALA A 50 -23.57 -0.33 -0.97
CA ALA A 50 -23.26 1.08 -1.14
C ALA A 50 -23.33 1.87 0.18
N ASP A 51 -24.14 1.43 1.12
CA ASP A 51 -24.26 2.00 2.46
C ASP A 51 -23.03 1.76 3.36
N ASN A 52 -22.22 0.77 3.03
CA ASN A 52 -21.01 0.41 3.77
C ASN A 52 -19.74 0.94 3.09
N VAL A 53 -19.86 1.79 2.07
CA VAL A 53 -18.75 2.43 1.37
C VAL A 53 -18.66 3.90 1.74
N PHE A 54 -17.46 4.39 2.05
CA PHE A 54 -17.15 5.80 2.30
C PHE A 54 -16.01 6.26 1.40
N ILE A 55 -16.11 7.50 0.90
CA ILE A 55 -15.10 8.14 0.04
C ILE A 55 -14.34 9.19 0.85
N ALA A 56 -13.00 9.23 0.70
CA ALA A 56 -12.15 10.21 1.40
C ALA A 56 -11.04 10.76 0.50
N PRO A 57 -10.49 11.94 0.84
CA PRO A 57 -9.39 12.56 0.09
C PRO A 57 -8.04 11.86 0.36
N GLY A 58 -7.95 10.59 -0.08
CA GLY A 58 -6.77 9.72 0.03
C GLY A 58 -6.76 8.85 1.30
N SER A 59 -6.06 7.71 1.20
CA SER A 59 -6.03 6.68 2.25
C SER A 59 -5.55 7.20 3.62
N LYS A 60 -4.62 8.17 3.65
CA LYS A 60 -4.20 8.78 4.92
C LYS A 60 -5.36 9.43 5.67
N MET A 61 -6.23 10.17 4.96
CA MET A 61 -7.40 10.78 5.58
C MET A 61 -8.44 9.71 5.97
N MET A 62 -8.59 8.67 5.17
CA MET A 62 -9.49 7.57 5.50
C MET A 62 -9.06 6.83 6.77
N VAL A 63 -7.79 6.45 6.88
CA VAL A 63 -7.25 5.80 8.10
C VAL A 63 -7.41 6.71 9.32
N PHE A 64 -7.11 8.02 9.16
CA PHE A 64 -7.32 9.00 10.23
C PHE A 64 -8.78 9.04 10.68
N ALA A 65 -9.73 9.10 9.74
CA ALA A 65 -11.17 9.14 10.04
C ALA A 65 -11.64 7.86 10.78
N ILE A 66 -11.16 6.69 10.34
CA ILE A 66 -11.48 5.42 11.01
C ILE A 66 -10.91 5.41 12.44
N LEU A 67 -9.66 5.80 12.63
CA LEU A 67 -9.05 5.85 13.97
C LEU A 67 -9.75 6.87 14.88
N ALA A 68 -10.21 7.99 14.35
CA ALA A 68 -10.90 9.04 15.10
C ALA A 68 -12.26 8.62 15.68
N ILE A 69 -12.85 7.52 15.22
CA ILE A 69 -14.09 6.95 15.78
C ILE A 69 -13.87 6.55 17.25
N PHE A 70 -12.66 6.13 17.60
CA PHE A 70 -12.36 5.54 18.88
C PHE A 70 -11.77 6.60 19.84
N LYS A 71 -12.37 6.77 21.02
CA LYS A 71 -11.86 7.73 22.03
C LYS A 71 -10.48 7.34 22.55
N LYS A 72 -10.25 6.04 22.79
CA LYS A 72 -8.98 5.46 23.20
C LYS A 72 -8.88 4.05 22.64
N ALA A 73 -7.82 3.77 21.89
CA ALA A 73 -7.54 2.45 21.34
C ALA A 73 -6.08 2.04 21.57
N SER A 74 -5.82 0.74 21.47
CA SER A 74 -4.47 0.19 21.35
C SER A 74 -4.27 -0.23 19.89
N ILE A 75 -3.41 0.50 19.19
CA ILE A 75 -3.15 0.32 17.76
C ILE A 75 -1.91 -0.54 17.59
N TYR A 76 -2.07 -1.67 16.91
CA TYR A 76 -1.00 -2.61 16.59
C TYR A 76 -0.60 -2.43 15.13
N ILE A 77 0.69 -2.21 14.87
CA ILE A 77 1.24 -2.02 13.52
C ILE A 77 2.53 -2.82 13.37
N ALA A 78 2.76 -3.39 12.19
CA ALA A 78 4.03 -4.04 11.87
C ALA A 78 5.20 -3.05 11.99
N GLU A 79 6.37 -3.53 12.29
CA GLU A 79 7.62 -2.79 12.22
C GLU A 79 8.61 -3.59 11.36
N PRO A 80 8.97 -3.08 10.17
CA PRO A 80 8.70 -1.75 9.59
C PRO A 80 7.27 -1.54 9.10
N SER A 81 6.86 -0.26 9.01
CA SER A 81 5.58 0.13 8.44
C SER A 81 5.61 1.60 8.01
N VAL A 82 4.66 2.02 7.20
CA VAL A 82 4.55 3.43 6.82
C VAL A 82 4.28 4.30 8.05
N SER A 83 5.07 5.34 8.22
CA SER A 83 5.13 6.16 9.45
C SER A 83 3.82 6.86 9.82
N PHE A 84 2.94 7.14 8.84
CA PHE A 84 1.72 7.89 9.13
C PHE A 84 0.73 7.13 10.02
N TYR A 85 0.74 5.80 10.05
CA TYR A 85 -0.11 5.04 10.98
C TYR A 85 0.23 5.36 12.45
N ASP A 86 1.53 5.36 12.77
CA ASP A 86 2.01 5.68 14.12
C ASP A 86 1.71 7.14 14.49
N PHE A 87 2.04 8.08 13.60
CA PHE A 87 1.80 9.50 13.85
C PHE A 87 0.32 9.82 14.03
N GLN A 88 -0.55 9.31 13.17
CA GLN A 88 -1.99 9.55 13.28
C GLN A 88 -2.57 8.95 14.56
N ALA A 89 -2.19 7.72 14.90
CA ALA A 89 -2.62 7.10 16.14
C ALA A 89 -2.22 7.91 17.38
N ARG A 90 -0.98 8.43 17.42
CA ARG A 90 -0.49 9.27 18.52
C ARG A 90 -1.18 10.63 18.58
N ILE A 91 -1.40 11.29 17.44
CA ILE A 91 -2.14 12.57 17.36
C ILE A 91 -3.54 12.41 17.96
N LEU A 92 -4.19 11.27 17.73
CA LEU A 92 -5.51 10.95 18.28
C LEU A 92 -5.48 10.42 19.73
N GLY A 93 -4.31 10.37 20.37
CA GLY A 93 -4.16 9.92 21.76
C GLY A 93 -4.26 8.40 21.96
N HIS A 94 -4.10 7.62 20.91
CA HIS A 94 -4.08 6.16 20.98
C HIS A 94 -2.73 5.63 21.46
N LYS A 95 -2.74 4.43 22.04
CA LYS A 95 -1.52 3.72 22.43
C LYS A 95 -1.03 2.89 21.25
N VAL A 96 0.17 3.17 20.74
CA VAL A 96 0.77 2.41 19.66
C VAL A 96 1.62 1.26 20.20
N LYS A 97 1.47 0.08 19.60
CA LYS A 97 2.25 -1.13 19.87
C LYS A 97 2.84 -1.64 18.56
N LYS A 98 4.16 -1.70 18.50
CA LYS A 98 4.89 -2.22 17.36
C LYS A 98 4.96 -3.75 17.43
N ILE A 99 4.73 -4.41 16.30
CA ILE A 99 4.89 -5.85 16.13
C ILE A 99 6.14 -6.06 15.29
N PRO A 100 7.22 -6.59 15.86
CA PRO A 100 8.45 -6.81 15.11
C PRO A 100 8.22 -7.83 14.00
N THR A 101 8.79 -7.56 12.85
CA THR A 101 8.82 -8.45 11.68
C THR A 101 10.26 -8.53 11.17
N ASP A 102 10.56 -9.52 10.35
CA ASP A 102 11.90 -9.75 9.82
C ASP A 102 11.88 -10.18 8.34
N ASN A 103 13.05 -10.29 7.75
CA ASN A 103 13.22 -10.69 6.36
C ASN A 103 12.90 -12.16 6.10
N LEU A 104 12.96 -13.03 7.11
CA LEU A 104 12.66 -14.46 6.97
C LEU A 104 11.20 -14.69 6.63
N ASN A 105 10.33 -13.82 7.16
CA ASN A 105 8.90 -13.80 6.84
C ASN A 105 8.52 -12.62 5.92
N CYS A 106 9.42 -12.17 5.06
CA CYS A 106 9.17 -11.07 4.11
C CYS A 106 8.60 -9.81 4.75
N TYR A 107 8.94 -9.53 6.01
CA TYR A 107 8.39 -8.43 6.83
C TYR A 107 6.87 -8.51 7.03
N LEU A 108 6.28 -9.70 6.92
CA LEU A 108 4.90 -9.97 7.29
C LEU A 108 4.81 -10.28 8.79
N ILE A 109 3.65 -10.00 9.38
CA ILE A 109 3.40 -10.31 10.79
C ILE A 109 3.34 -11.84 10.99
N ASP A 110 4.17 -12.36 11.87
CA ASP A 110 4.10 -13.75 12.33
C ASP A 110 2.96 -13.94 13.33
N GLU A 111 2.18 -15.00 13.17
CA GLU A 111 1.00 -15.29 13.98
C GLU A 111 1.33 -15.47 15.47
N ASN A 112 2.44 -16.11 15.79
CA ASN A 112 2.85 -16.33 17.18
C ASN A 112 3.32 -15.03 17.86
N ILE A 113 4.00 -14.16 17.10
CA ILE A 113 4.39 -12.83 17.57
C ILE A 113 3.16 -11.97 17.81
N LEU A 114 2.17 -12.03 16.90
CA LEU A 114 0.90 -11.32 17.01
C LEU A 114 0.13 -11.76 18.26
N GLU A 115 -0.03 -13.07 18.47
CA GLU A 115 -0.74 -13.61 19.62
C GLU A 115 -0.07 -13.19 20.93
N LYS A 116 1.26 -13.31 21.03
CA LYS A 116 2.03 -12.83 22.18
C LYS A 116 1.84 -11.34 22.43
N ALA A 117 1.75 -10.52 21.37
CA ALA A 117 1.52 -9.09 21.49
C ALA A 117 0.14 -8.77 22.08
N PHE A 118 -0.91 -9.52 21.69
CA PHE A 118 -2.25 -9.35 22.26
C PHE A 118 -2.35 -9.88 23.69
N ALA A 119 -1.75 -11.03 23.97
CA ALA A 119 -1.75 -11.65 25.30
C ALA A 119 -1.06 -10.78 26.38
N LYS A 120 -0.04 -10.00 26.00
CA LYS A 120 0.63 -9.03 26.89
C LYS A 120 -0.23 -7.82 27.26
N THR A 121 -1.43 -7.69 26.69
CA THR A 121 -2.33 -6.58 27.05
C THR A 121 -2.99 -6.90 28.39
N PRO A 122 -2.91 -6.00 29.39
CA PRO A 122 -3.53 -6.24 30.70
C PRO A 122 -5.02 -6.55 30.57
N VAL A 123 -5.51 -7.48 31.38
CA VAL A 123 -6.93 -7.89 31.38
C VAL A 123 -7.86 -6.69 31.62
N ASN A 124 -7.42 -5.71 32.38
CA ASN A 124 -8.17 -4.49 32.71
C ASN A 124 -8.01 -3.37 31.67
N ASP A 125 -7.35 -3.63 30.53
CA ASP A 125 -7.21 -2.64 29.45
C ASP A 125 -8.47 -2.68 28.56
N ASN A 126 -9.45 -1.87 28.91
CA ASN A 126 -10.73 -1.75 28.17
C ASN A 126 -10.63 -1.00 26.84
N ARG A 127 -9.42 -0.70 26.36
CA ARG A 127 -9.23 -0.05 25.07
C ARG A 127 -9.55 -1.00 23.92
N GLN A 128 -10.26 -0.49 22.91
CA GLN A 128 -10.42 -1.24 21.67
C GLN A 128 -9.05 -1.57 21.09
N LYS A 129 -8.80 -2.84 20.76
CA LYS A 129 -7.62 -3.27 20.03
C LYS A 129 -7.88 -3.14 18.54
N ILE A 130 -6.95 -2.53 17.83
CA ILE A 130 -7.03 -2.33 16.38
C ILE A 130 -5.70 -2.77 15.78
N LEU A 131 -5.74 -3.70 14.83
CA LEU A 131 -4.61 -4.10 14.00
C LEU A 131 -4.67 -3.36 12.67
N ILE A 132 -3.60 -2.65 12.29
CA ILE A 132 -3.47 -2.13 10.92
C ILE A 132 -2.63 -3.13 10.14
N LEU A 133 -3.27 -3.77 9.15
CA LEU A 133 -2.67 -4.76 8.27
C LEU A 133 -2.51 -4.14 6.88
N ASN A 134 -1.27 -3.99 6.43
CA ASN A 134 -0.99 -3.48 5.09
C ASN A 134 -0.69 -4.65 4.13
N CYS A 135 -1.62 -4.95 3.24
CA CYS A 135 -1.55 -6.10 2.31
C CYS A 135 -2.13 -5.74 0.93
N PRO A 136 -1.29 -5.74 -0.11
CA PRO A 136 0.16 -5.92 -0.14
C PRO A 136 0.93 -4.79 0.55
N GLY A 137 2.11 -5.11 1.11
CA GLY A 137 2.92 -4.18 1.87
C GLY A 137 3.50 -3.03 1.04
N HIS A 138 3.35 -1.80 1.50
CA HIS A 138 3.87 -0.60 0.80
C HIS A 138 5.40 -0.53 0.73
N LEU A 139 6.09 -1.28 1.59
CA LEU A 139 7.54 -1.22 1.70
C LEU A 139 8.22 -2.09 0.63
N ASN A 140 7.74 -3.32 0.47
CA ASN A 140 8.37 -4.36 -0.33
C ASN A 140 7.40 -5.14 -1.23
N GLY A 141 6.10 -4.81 -1.22
CA GLY A 141 5.07 -5.49 -2.02
C GLY A 141 4.72 -6.90 -1.57
N SER A 142 5.12 -7.34 -0.37
CA SER A 142 4.79 -8.68 0.15
C SER A 142 3.30 -8.82 0.44
N SER A 143 2.75 -10.00 0.19
CA SER A 143 1.34 -10.34 0.45
C SER A 143 1.23 -11.54 1.36
N TYR A 144 0.21 -11.55 2.21
CA TYR A 144 -0.13 -12.71 3.01
C TYR A 144 -0.80 -13.80 2.17
N SER A 145 -0.49 -15.04 2.47
CA SER A 145 -1.22 -16.19 1.94
C SER A 145 -2.58 -16.35 2.66
N LYS A 146 -3.49 -17.06 2.02
CA LYS A 146 -4.77 -17.45 2.63
C LYS A 146 -4.60 -18.07 4.03
N GLN A 147 -3.64 -18.98 4.19
CA GLN A 147 -3.39 -19.66 5.46
C GLN A 147 -2.98 -18.68 6.56
N GLN A 148 -2.07 -17.74 6.25
CA GLN A 148 -1.63 -16.70 7.18
C GLN A 148 -2.81 -15.78 7.57
N LEU A 149 -3.64 -15.37 6.60
CA LEU A 149 -4.82 -14.53 6.89
C LEU A 149 -5.83 -15.26 7.78
N VAL A 150 -6.09 -16.54 7.54
CA VAL A 150 -6.96 -17.37 8.40
C VAL A 150 -6.40 -17.49 9.81
N SER A 151 -5.08 -17.69 9.98
CA SER A 151 -4.44 -17.73 11.30
C SER A 151 -4.55 -16.39 12.03
N ILE A 152 -4.26 -15.28 11.33
CA ILE A 152 -4.40 -13.92 11.89
C ILE A 152 -5.86 -13.66 12.29
N THR A 153 -6.81 -14.06 11.47
CA THR A 153 -8.24 -13.92 11.77
C THR A 153 -8.63 -14.62 13.07
N ARG A 154 -8.24 -15.88 13.26
CA ARG A 154 -8.54 -16.63 14.49
C ARG A 154 -8.01 -15.94 15.75
N ILE A 155 -6.82 -15.37 15.64
CA ILE A 155 -6.20 -14.60 16.74
C ILE A 155 -6.98 -13.31 16.96
N CYS A 156 -7.32 -12.54 15.91
CA CYS A 156 -8.10 -11.31 16.03
C CYS A 156 -9.48 -11.55 16.66
N GLN A 157 -10.17 -12.61 16.25
CA GLN A 157 -11.46 -13.01 16.85
C GLN A 157 -11.33 -13.34 18.34
N ARG A 158 -10.33 -14.16 18.71
CA ARG A 158 -10.08 -14.55 20.11
C ARG A 158 -9.85 -13.36 21.03
N TYR A 159 -9.15 -12.34 20.55
CA TYR A 159 -8.78 -11.15 21.35
C TYR A 159 -9.70 -9.94 21.10
N ASN A 160 -10.78 -10.09 20.34
CA ASN A 160 -11.71 -9.03 19.95
C ASN A 160 -10.99 -7.81 19.35
N VAL A 161 -10.20 -8.07 18.30
CA VAL A 161 -9.37 -7.07 17.62
C VAL A 161 -10.04 -6.67 16.33
N LEU A 162 -10.28 -5.38 16.09
CA LEU A 162 -10.67 -4.85 14.79
C LEU A 162 -9.46 -4.79 13.87
N VAL A 163 -9.68 -5.05 12.59
CA VAL A 163 -8.65 -4.95 11.55
C VAL A 163 -8.95 -3.80 10.61
N ILE A 164 -7.97 -2.93 10.41
CA ILE A 164 -7.94 -1.96 9.29
C ILE A 164 -7.00 -2.56 8.26
N SER A 165 -7.55 -3.08 7.16
CA SER A 165 -6.76 -3.64 6.05
C SER A 165 -6.48 -2.54 5.03
N ASP A 166 -5.22 -2.08 4.95
CA ASP A 166 -4.79 -1.14 3.90
C ASP A 166 -4.37 -1.92 2.66
N GLU A 167 -5.25 -1.93 1.66
CA GLU A 167 -5.15 -2.70 0.43
C GLU A 167 -4.90 -1.82 -0.81
N LEU A 168 -4.24 -0.68 -0.63
CA LEU A 168 -4.01 0.29 -1.70
C LEU A 168 -3.20 -0.28 -2.89
N LEU A 169 -2.43 -1.35 -2.68
CA LEU A 169 -1.67 -2.04 -3.72
C LEU A 169 -2.35 -3.31 -4.25
N SER A 170 -3.53 -3.69 -3.77
CA SER A 170 -4.21 -4.94 -4.16
C SER A 170 -4.40 -5.09 -5.67
N MET A 171 -4.78 -4.00 -6.35
CA MET A 171 -4.94 -3.97 -7.81
C MET A 171 -3.62 -4.15 -8.58
N LEU A 172 -2.49 -3.92 -7.96
CA LEU A 172 -1.15 -4.13 -8.53
C LEU A 172 -0.50 -5.43 -8.04
N ASN A 173 -1.28 -6.38 -7.53
CA ASN A 173 -0.82 -7.74 -7.27
C ASN A 173 -0.53 -8.43 -8.61
N TYR A 174 0.67 -9.00 -8.75
CA TYR A 174 1.14 -9.54 -10.03
C TYR A 174 0.40 -10.80 -10.50
N THR A 175 -0.19 -11.54 -9.56
CA THR A 175 -0.84 -12.84 -9.85
C THR A 175 -2.35 -12.75 -10.06
N ASP A 176 -2.94 -11.57 -10.04
CA ASP A 176 -4.40 -11.37 -10.06
C ASP A 176 -5.19 -12.09 -8.94
N ASN A 177 -4.48 -12.56 -7.93
CA ASN A 177 -5.03 -13.35 -6.84
C ASN A 177 -4.70 -12.66 -5.50
N HIS A 178 -5.32 -11.50 -5.26
CA HIS A 178 -5.20 -10.82 -3.98
C HIS A 178 -6.14 -11.47 -2.97
N GLU A 179 -5.57 -11.94 -1.87
CA GLU A 179 -6.33 -12.44 -0.72
C GLU A 179 -6.59 -11.28 0.25
N SER A 180 -7.85 -11.00 0.54
CA SER A 180 -8.25 -9.98 1.51
C SER A 180 -8.70 -10.60 2.82
N ILE A 181 -8.27 -10.03 3.96
CA ILE A 181 -8.66 -10.55 5.28
C ILE A 181 -10.16 -10.38 5.56
N ILE A 182 -10.85 -9.46 4.89
CA ILE A 182 -12.29 -9.27 5.05
C ILE A 182 -13.09 -10.53 4.64
N ASP A 183 -12.57 -11.34 3.74
CA ASP A 183 -13.21 -12.61 3.34
C ASP A 183 -13.17 -13.68 4.44
N TYR A 184 -12.32 -13.51 5.44
CA TYR A 184 -12.15 -14.44 6.57
C TYR A 184 -12.61 -13.83 7.91
N TYR A 185 -12.68 -12.50 7.99
CA TYR A 185 -13.11 -11.76 9.19
C TYR A 185 -14.02 -10.59 8.82
N PRO A 186 -15.17 -10.84 8.17
CA PRO A 186 -16.07 -9.79 7.68
C PRO A 186 -16.65 -8.92 8.80
N GLU A 187 -16.93 -9.51 9.97
CA GLU A 187 -17.53 -8.81 11.13
C GLU A 187 -16.55 -7.89 11.88
N GLY A 188 -15.24 -8.01 11.64
CA GLY A 188 -14.21 -7.27 12.35
C GLY A 188 -13.24 -6.52 11.45
N THR A 189 -13.48 -6.41 10.13
CA THR A 189 -12.55 -5.80 9.19
C THR A 189 -13.14 -4.59 8.49
N ILE A 190 -12.36 -3.52 8.41
CA ILE A 190 -12.58 -2.36 7.53
C ILE A 190 -11.43 -2.35 6.52
N VAL A 191 -11.76 -2.42 5.23
CA VAL A 191 -10.76 -2.31 4.15
C VAL A 191 -10.63 -0.86 3.72
N THR A 192 -9.41 -0.40 3.50
CA THR A 192 -9.11 0.90 2.85
C THR A 192 -8.39 0.65 1.54
N THR A 193 -8.85 1.29 0.46
CA THR A 193 -8.26 1.14 -0.87
C THR A 193 -8.47 2.41 -1.70
N GLY A 194 -8.13 2.37 -2.99
CA GLY A 194 -8.36 3.49 -3.92
C GLY A 194 -7.58 3.34 -5.21
N ILE A 195 -7.72 4.32 -6.09
CA ILE A 195 -7.13 4.32 -7.43
C ILE A 195 -5.76 5.00 -7.51
N SER A 196 -5.21 5.46 -6.38
CA SER A 196 -3.95 6.23 -6.34
C SER A 196 -2.75 5.51 -6.95
N LYS A 197 -2.70 4.19 -6.84
CA LYS A 197 -1.56 3.38 -7.32
C LYS A 197 -1.88 2.68 -8.63
N SER A 198 -3.04 2.06 -8.72
CA SER A 198 -3.48 1.31 -9.89
C SER A 198 -3.78 2.20 -11.10
N TYR A 199 -4.32 3.37 -10.89
CA TYR A 199 -4.62 4.35 -11.95
C TYR A 199 -3.66 5.55 -11.95
N ALA A 200 -2.50 5.47 -11.30
CA ALA A 200 -1.53 6.56 -11.21
C ALA A 200 -2.11 7.91 -10.71
N ALA A 201 -3.26 7.86 -10.04
CA ALA A 201 -4.05 9.02 -9.60
C ALA A 201 -3.67 9.50 -8.19
N SER A 202 -2.39 9.41 -7.80
CA SER A 202 -1.92 9.74 -6.45
C SER A 202 -2.23 11.20 -6.05
N ASN A 203 -2.15 12.12 -6.99
CA ASN A 203 -2.39 13.56 -6.77
C ASN A 203 -3.89 13.91 -6.73
N TRP A 204 -4.78 13.04 -7.21
CA TRP A 204 -6.22 13.31 -7.18
C TRP A 204 -6.81 13.19 -5.79
N ARG A 205 -6.07 12.57 -4.87
CA ARG A 205 -6.48 12.40 -3.49
C ARG A 205 -7.83 11.67 -3.36
N PHE A 206 -7.93 10.50 -3.97
CA PHE A 206 -9.09 9.62 -3.88
C PHE A 206 -8.74 8.33 -3.12
N SER A 207 -9.60 7.96 -2.21
CA SER A 207 -9.64 6.64 -1.57
C SER A 207 -11.05 6.31 -1.15
N CYS A 208 -11.30 5.05 -0.86
CA CYS A 208 -12.50 4.59 -0.21
C CYS A 208 -12.17 3.63 0.93
N CYS A 209 -13.10 3.48 1.87
CA CYS A 209 -13.16 2.31 2.72
C CYS A 209 -14.49 1.59 2.51
N PHE A 210 -14.47 0.31 2.81
CA PHE A 210 -15.68 -0.50 2.85
C PHE A 210 -15.57 -1.56 3.95
N TYR A 211 -16.73 -2.07 4.36
CA TYR A 211 -16.85 -3.12 5.35
C TYR A 211 -18.08 -3.98 5.05
N ASN A 212 -18.13 -5.19 5.60
CA ASN A 212 -19.27 -6.07 5.42
C ASN A 212 -20.53 -5.46 6.06
N ARG A 213 -21.69 -5.71 5.45
CA ARG A 213 -22.98 -5.22 5.97
C ARG A 213 -23.29 -5.64 7.41
N GLU A 214 -22.70 -6.72 7.88
CA GLU A 214 -22.86 -7.24 9.24
C GLU A 214 -21.96 -6.56 10.27
N PHE A 215 -21.03 -5.73 9.82
CA PHE A 215 -20.19 -4.92 10.70
C PHE A 215 -21.06 -3.86 11.39
N GLY A 216 -21.10 -3.85 12.69
CA GLY A 216 -22.09 -3.18 13.55
C GLY A 216 -22.54 -1.78 13.15
N ASN A 217 -23.83 -1.49 13.35
CA ASN A 217 -24.54 -0.29 12.89
C ASN A 217 -23.93 1.07 13.35
N ASN A 218 -23.17 1.10 14.44
CA ASN A 218 -22.60 2.36 14.98
C ASN A 218 -21.43 2.90 14.16
N LEU A 219 -20.79 2.08 13.31
CA LEU A 219 -19.65 2.52 12.50
C LEU A 219 -20.09 3.54 11.45
N LYS A 220 -21.19 3.30 10.75
CA LYS A 220 -21.70 4.19 9.69
C LYS A 220 -21.96 5.60 10.21
N SER A 221 -22.70 5.73 11.30
CA SER A 221 -23.03 7.04 11.88
C SER A 221 -21.80 7.77 12.39
N SER A 222 -20.85 7.07 13.01
CA SER A 222 -19.60 7.65 13.51
C SER A 222 -18.71 8.12 12.36
N LEU A 223 -18.51 7.31 11.31
CA LEU A 223 -17.77 7.71 10.12
C LEU A 223 -18.41 8.91 9.44
N LEU A 224 -19.74 8.89 9.26
CA LEU A 224 -20.46 9.99 8.63
C LEU A 224 -20.26 11.30 9.40
N ALA A 225 -20.35 11.27 10.73
CA ALA A 225 -20.10 12.45 11.58
C ALA A 225 -18.68 12.98 11.43
N ILE A 226 -17.67 12.11 11.39
CA ILE A 226 -16.27 12.50 11.24
C ILE A 226 -16.01 13.04 9.83
N CYS A 227 -16.50 12.36 8.79
CA CYS A 227 -16.32 12.81 7.41
C CYS A 227 -16.96 14.18 7.16
N SER A 228 -18.19 14.39 7.62
CA SER A 228 -18.88 15.67 7.48
C SER A 228 -18.23 16.82 8.25
N SER A 229 -17.60 16.50 9.39
CA SER A 229 -16.96 17.50 10.26
C SER A 229 -15.50 17.78 9.91
N SER A 230 -14.86 16.96 9.05
CA SER A 230 -13.44 17.08 8.71
C SER A 230 -13.22 17.57 7.27
N TYR A 231 -13.52 16.75 6.27
CA TYR A 231 -13.24 17.08 4.86
C TYR A 231 -14.51 17.26 4.00
N SER A 232 -15.66 17.04 4.56
CA SER A 232 -16.98 17.10 3.92
C SER A 232 -17.15 16.04 2.82
N TYR A 233 -16.49 16.17 1.69
CA TYR A 233 -16.56 15.24 0.56
C TYR A 233 -15.34 15.39 -0.36
N VAL A 234 -15.11 14.43 -1.23
CA VAL A 234 -14.16 14.50 -2.35
C VAL A 234 -14.85 15.21 -3.52
N SER A 235 -14.14 16.08 -4.24
CA SER A 235 -14.72 16.86 -5.34
C SER A 235 -15.37 15.98 -6.41
N TYR A 236 -16.46 16.47 -7.02
CA TYR A 236 -17.24 15.73 -8.00
C TYR A 236 -16.42 15.25 -9.21
N PRO A 237 -15.54 16.07 -9.83
CA PRO A 237 -14.74 15.61 -10.96
C PRO A 237 -13.89 14.37 -10.63
N ILE A 238 -13.32 14.32 -9.42
CA ILE A 238 -12.51 13.18 -8.97
C ILE A 238 -13.39 11.95 -8.75
N GLN A 239 -14.56 12.10 -8.15
CA GLN A 239 -15.49 10.99 -7.97
C GLN A 239 -16.03 10.48 -9.30
N SER A 240 -16.32 11.37 -10.28
CA SER A 240 -16.71 11.00 -11.63
C SER A 240 -15.63 10.22 -12.37
N ALA A 241 -14.38 10.65 -12.28
CA ALA A 241 -13.25 9.90 -12.84
C ALA A 241 -13.09 8.53 -12.17
N ALA A 242 -13.28 8.46 -10.84
CA ALA A 242 -13.23 7.20 -10.11
C ALA A 242 -14.35 6.23 -10.53
N MET A 243 -15.56 6.73 -10.84
CA MET A 243 -16.65 5.89 -11.37
C MET A 243 -16.23 5.17 -12.66
N ILE A 244 -15.60 5.90 -13.59
CA ILE A 244 -15.11 5.32 -14.86
C ILE A 244 -13.96 4.33 -14.59
N ALA A 245 -13.08 4.63 -13.63
CA ALA A 245 -12.02 3.70 -13.24
C ALA A 245 -12.59 2.37 -12.71
N TYR A 246 -13.63 2.40 -11.86
CA TYR A 246 -14.30 1.19 -11.37
C TYR A 246 -15.10 0.46 -12.48
N ASP A 247 -15.70 1.18 -13.42
CA ASP A 247 -16.32 0.58 -14.60
C ASP A 247 -15.29 -0.18 -15.48
N ASN A 248 -14.11 0.42 -15.67
CA ASN A 248 -13.02 -0.23 -16.40
C ASN A 248 -12.55 -1.48 -15.67
N LEU A 249 -12.42 -1.44 -14.34
CA LEU A 249 -12.05 -2.61 -13.54
C LEU A 249 -13.05 -3.76 -13.68
N LYS A 250 -14.33 -3.48 -13.86
CA LYS A 250 -15.38 -4.50 -14.04
C LYS A 250 -15.44 -5.05 -15.47
N LYS A 251 -15.16 -4.23 -16.49
CA LYS A 251 -15.37 -4.56 -17.90
C LYS A 251 -14.10 -5.03 -18.62
N ASP A 252 -13.01 -4.34 -18.39
CA ASP A 252 -11.73 -4.59 -19.06
C ASP A 252 -10.57 -4.25 -18.16
N HIS A 253 -9.90 -5.27 -17.67
CA HIS A 253 -8.69 -5.15 -16.86
C HIS A 253 -7.41 -4.90 -17.68
N GLY A 254 -7.49 -4.72 -19.02
CA GLY A 254 -6.33 -4.67 -19.90
C GLY A 254 -5.25 -3.68 -19.47
N TYR A 255 -5.65 -2.47 -19.03
CA TYR A 255 -4.74 -1.46 -18.49
C TYR A 255 -3.99 -1.97 -17.24
N ILE A 256 -4.71 -2.52 -16.27
CA ILE A 256 -4.12 -3.05 -15.03
C ILE A 256 -3.26 -4.30 -15.29
N ILE A 257 -3.72 -5.19 -16.15
CA ILE A 257 -2.98 -6.42 -16.51
C ILE A 257 -1.62 -6.06 -17.13
N LYS A 258 -1.59 -5.12 -18.07
CA LYS A 258 -0.33 -4.67 -18.70
C LYS A 258 0.61 -4.04 -17.66
N GLN A 259 0.10 -3.17 -16.76
CA GLN A 259 0.90 -2.60 -15.68
C GLN A 259 1.51 -3.69 -14.79
N ARG A 260 0.69 -4.64 -14.32
CA ARG A 260 1.15 -5.76 -13.47
C ARG A 260 2.29 -6.52 -14.15
N ARG A 261 2.16 -6.86 -15.42
CA ARG A 261 3.19 -7.60 -16.18
C ARG A 261 4.49 -6.81 -16.30
N ILE A 262 4.41 -5.52 -16.63
CA ILE A 262 5.58 -4.64 -16.73
C ILE A 262 6.26 -4.52 -15.35
N LEU A 263 5.50 -4.25 -14.30
CA LEU A 263 6.02 -4.10 -12.95
C LEU A 263 6.59 -5.42 -12.41
N GLN A 264 5.95 -6.55 -12.69
CA GLN A 264 6.47 -7.87 -12.33
C GLN A 264 7.82 -8.13 -12.99
N TYR A 265 7.94 -7.89 -14.30
CA TYR A 265 9.19 -8.08 -15.02
C TYR A 265 10.34 -7.25 -14.42
N LEU A 266 10.10 -5.96 -14.15
CA LEU A 266 11.09 -5.07 -13.55
C LEU A 266 11.44 -5.46 -12.12
N SER A 267 10.47 -5.95 -11.36
CA SER A 267 10.67 -6.48 -10.01
C SER A 267 11.58 -7.71 -10.03
N GLU A 268 11.29 -8.68 -10.92
CA GLU A 268 12.07 -9.92 -11.07
C GLU A 268 13.49 -9.65 -11.58
N TYR A 269 13.64 -8.75 -12.54
CA TYR A 269 14.94 -8.31 -13.03
C TYR A 269 15.78 -7.72 -11.87
N SER A 270 15.22 -6.76 -11.15
CA SER A 270 15.91 -6.09 -10.04
C SER A 270 16.24 -7.07 -8.91
N TYR A 271 15.28 -7.93 -8.54
CA TYR A 271 15.47 -8.99 -7.55
C TYR A 271 16.67 -9.88 -7.91
N ASN A 272 16.72 -10.40 -9.13
CA ASN A 272 17.80 -11.29 -9.57
C ASN A 272 19.16 -10.58 -9.58
N LYS A 273 19.20 -9.35 -10.12
CA LYS A 273 20.45 -8.58 -10.20
C LYS A 273 21.01 -8.24 -8.82
N PHE A 274 20.19 -7.77 -7.89
CA PHE A 274 20.65 -7.42 -6.54
C PHE A 274 21.11 -8.64 -5.75
N ASN A 275 20.35 -9.73 -5.72
CA ASN A 275 20.72 -10.93 -4.97
C ASN A 275 22.01 -11.59 -5.52
N ASN A 276 22.20 -11.62 -6.84
CA ASN A 276 23.42 -12.10 -7.47
C ASN A 276 24.67 -11.25 -7.11
N ASN A 277 24.45 -10.10 -6.46
CA ASN A 277 25.51 -9.17 -6.06
C ASN A 277 25.51 -8.93 -4.55
N ASN A 278 25.07 -9.87 -3.75
CA ASN A 278 25.03 -9.81 -2.29
C ASN A 278 24.28 -8.59 -1.70
N ILE A 279 23.34 -8.00 -2.47
CA ILE A 279 22.37 -7.02 -1.99
C ILE A 279 21.07 -7.81 -1.84
N ILE A 280 20.79 -8.25 -0.62
CA ILE A 280 19.70 -9.19 -0.38
C ILE A 280 18.35 -8.47 -0.48
N THR A 281 17.41 -9.07 -1.20
CA THR A 281 16.04 -8.59 -1.26
C THR A 281 15.07 -9.75 -1.42
N GLN A 282 13.82 -9.54 -1.02
CA GLN A 282 12.74 -10.52 -1.16
C GLN A 282 11.96 -10.31 -2.47
N LYS A 283 11.37 -11.40 -3.00
CA LYS A 283 10.45 -11.27 -4.13
C LYS A 283 9.22 -10.45 -3.71
N SER A 284 8.95 -9.41 -4.48
CA SER A 284 7.69 -8.69 -4.35
C SER A 284 6.56 -9.45 -5.06
N SER A 285 5.36 -9.41 -4.51
CA SER A 285 4.15 -9.92 -5.14
C SER A 285 3.24 -8.82 -5.70
N ALA A 286 3.57 -7.55 -5.43
CA ALA A 286 2.75 -6.41 -5.85
C ALA A 286 3.53 -5.08 -5.86
N GLY A 287 2.99 -4.10 -6.58
CA GLY A 287 3.48 -2.72 -6.55
C GLY A 287 4.75 -2.52 -7.36
N PHE A 288 5.64 -1.64 -6.89
CA PHE A 288 6.80 -1.19 -7.66
C PHE A 288 8.01 -0.84 -6.78
N CYS A 289 8.13 -1.51 -5.63
CA CYS A 289 9.24 -1.30 -4.68
C CYS A 289 9.84 -2.62 -4.21
N LEU A 290 11.14 -2.61 -3.93
CA LEU A 290 11.87 -3.63 -3.21
C LEU A 290 12.52 -3.02 -1.97
N LEU A 291 12.72 -3.82 -0.95
CA LEU A 291 13.55 -3.49 0.20
C LEU A 291 14.90 -4.18 0.02
N LEU A 292 15.95 -3.39 -0.13
CA LEU A 292 17.31 -3.84 -0.34
C LEU A 292 18.07 -3.86 0.98
N ASP A 293 18.75 -4.96 1.27
CA ASP A 293 19.61 -5.15 2.43
C ASP A 293 21.07 -5.07 2.00
N PHE A 294 21.74 -4.02 2.45
CA PHE A 294 23.16 -3.77 2.21
C PHE A 294 24.06 -4.19 3.38
N SER A 295 23.55 -4.95 4.35
CA SER A 295 24.29 -5.35 5.55
C SER A 295 25.60 -6.08 5.25
N ALA A 296 25.66 -6.83 4.13
CA ALA A 296 26.88 -7.49 3.65
C ALA A 296 28.06 -6.52 3.38
N TYR A 297 27.75 -5.25 3.12
CA TYR A 297 28.74 -4.21 2.82
C TYR A 297 29.06 -3.32 4.03
N LYS A 298 28.52 -3.58 5.19
CA LYS A 298 28.59 -2.73 6.40
C LYS A 298 30.03 -2.40 6.81
N GLU A 299 30.95 -3.39 6.78
CA GLU A 299 32.34 -3.15 7.14
C GLU A 299 33.08 -2.31 6.10
N LYS A 300 32.67 -2.39 4.85
CA LYS A 300 33.18 -1.55 3.78
C LYS A 300 32.70 -0.12 3.94
N PHE A 301 31.41 0.08 4.20
CA PHE A 301 30.82 1.38 4.44
C PHE A 301 31.48 2.16 5.58
N LYS A 302 31.84 1.49 6.68
CA LYS A 302 32.55 2.11 7.81
C LYS A 302 33.87 2.78 7.39
N LYS A 303 34.61 2.19 6.45
CA LYS A 303 35.87 2.77 5.97
C LYS A 303 35.66 4.10 5.25
N TYR A 304 34.49 4.33 4.70
CA TYR A 304 34.09 5.57 3.99
C TYR A 304 33.19 6.46 4.86
N ASN A 305 33.16 6.23 6.18
CA ASN A 305 32.34 6.99 7.11
C ASN A 305 30.83 6.99 6.78
N ILE A 306 30.35 5.91 6.15
CA ILE A 306 28.92 5.66 5.92
C ILE A 306 28.46 4.76 7.08
N LEU A 307 27.79 5.37 8.07
CA LEU A 307 27.50 4.71 9.35
C LEU A 307 26.05 4.23 9.48
N ASP A 308 25.15 4.67 8.61
CA ASP A 308 23.74 4.35 8.63
C ASP A 308 23.10 4.40 7.23
N ASP A 309 21.84 3.95 7.14
CA ASP A 309 21.06 3.89 5.90
C ASP A 309 20.75 5.28 5.30
N SER A 310 20.62 6.31 6.14
CA SER A 310 20.36 7.68 5.69
C SER A 310 21.60 8.26 5.03
N LYS A 311 22.80 8.05 5.63
CA LYS A 311 24.05 8.47 5.04
C LYS A 311 24.35 7.70 3.76
N LEU A 312 24.02 6.39 3.71
CA LEU A 312 24.15 5.59 2.48
C LEU A 312 23.28 6.15 1.35
N CYS A 313 21.99 6.42 1.64
CA CYS A 313 21.08 7.01 0.65
C CYS A 313 21.55 8.39 0.17
N PHE A 314 22.07 9.22 1.08
CA PHE A 314 22.61 10.54 0.74
C PHE A 314 23.87 10.43 -0.14
N ASP A 315 24.78 9.52 0.19
CA ASP A 315 26.03 9.33 -0.55
C ASP A 315 25.78 8.80 -1.97
N ILE A 316 24.84 7.86 -2.13
CA ILE A 316 24.38 7.37 -3.44
C ILE A 316 23.72 8.49 -4.24
N LEU A 317 22.92 9.34 -3.60
CA LEU A 317 22.30 10.48 -4.27
C LEU A 317 23.36 11.48 -4.77
N ASP A 318 24.29 11.85 -3.91
CA ASP A 318 25.31 12.86 -4.21
C ASP A 318 26.31 12.39 -5.27
N SER A 319 26.74 11.13 -5.20
CA SER A 319 27.77 10.58 -6.09
C SER A 319 27.22 9.96 -7.37
N GLN A 320 26.00 9.39 -7.33
CA GLN A 320 25.42 8.63 -8.44
C GLN A 320 24.12 9.22 -9.00
N ASN A 321 23.59 10.28 -8.39
CA ASN A 321 22.31 10.91 -8.74
C ASN A 321 21.12 9.93 -8.71
N ILE A 322 21.15 8.96 -7.79
CA ILE A 322 20.07 7.97 -7.59
C ILE A 322 19.37 8.20 -6.25
N VAL A 323 18.04 8.35 -6.30
CA VAL A 323 17.21 8.56 -5.11
C VAL A 323 16.76 7.22 -4.55
N LEU A 324 17.22 6.92 -3.34
CA LEU A 324 16.76 5.79 -2.51
C LEU A 324 16.13 6.33 -1.23
N LEU A 325 15.36 5.52 -0.53
CA LEU A 325 14.76 5.92 0.74
C LEU A 325 15.25 5.02 1.87
N PRO A 326 15.82 5.60 2.95
CA PRO A 326 16.30 4.82 4.08
C PRO A 326 15.13 4.13 4.79
N ALA A 327 15.28 2.86 5.14
CA ALA A 327 14.24 2.09 5.81
C ALA A 327 14.02 2.53 7.26
N SER A 328 14.96 3.26 7.86
CA SER A 328 14.78 3.94 9.14
C SER A 328 13.60 4.92 9.14
N SER A 329 13.25 5.50 7.99
CA SER A 329 12.03 6.32 7.81
C SER A 329 10.72 5.52 7.98
N PHE A 330 10.81 4.18 7.99
CA PHE A 330 9.69 3.25 8.17
C PHE A 330 9.75 2.50 9.51
N GLY A 331 10.67 2.93 10.41
CA GLY A 331 10.81 2.36 11.75
C GLY A 331 11.87 1.27 11.89
N MET A 332 12.66 0.98 10.85
CA MET A 332 13.83 0.10 10.95
C MET A 332 14.97 0.78 11.70
N LYS A 333 15.91 0.00 12.21
CA LYS A 333 17.14 0.56 12.77
C LYS A 333 18.01 1.10 11.64
N ASN A 334 18.53 2.30 11.82
CA ASN A 334 19.34 2.97 10.79
C ASN A 334 20.65 2.23 10.48
N ASN A 335 21.19 1.48 11.44
CA ASN A 335 22.42 0.69 11.27
C ASN A 335 22.21 -0.72 10.68
N ASP A 336 20.97 -1.07 10.29
CA ASP A 336 20.68 -2.30 9.55
C ASP A 336 20.99 -2.17 8.06
N PHE A 337 21.18 -0.94 7.55
CA PHE A 337 21.47 -0.64 6.14
C PHE A 337 20.42 -1.16 5.17
N LEU A 338 19.16 -1.06 5.57
CA LEU A 338 18.01 -1.39 4.73
C LEU A 338 17.55 -0.15 3.97
N VAL A 339 17.25 -0.32 2.69
CA VAL A 339 16.92 0.80 1.79
C VAL A 339 15.77 0.41 0.88
N ARG A 340 14.76 1.29 0.75
CA ARG A 340 13.68 1.09 -0.20
C ARG A 340 14.06 1.60 -1.58
N TYR A 341 14.07 0.71 -2.56
CA TYR A 341 14.25 0.97 -3.98
C TYR A 341 12.90 0.94 -4.70
N ALA A 342 12.66 1.87 -5.62
CA ALA A 342 11.47 1.91 -6.46
C ALA A 342 11.88 1.88 -7.94
N PHE A 343 11.42 0.87 -8.68
CA PHE A 343 11.73 0.67 -10.10
C PHE A 343 10.72 1.36 -11.01
N VAL A 344 10.65 2.71 -10.94
CA VAL A 344 9.63 3.53 -11.61
C VAL A 344 10.23 4.60 -12.54
N ASP A 345 11.54 4.62 -12.74
CA ASP A 345 12.22 5.62 -13.56
C ASP A 345 12.25 5.21 -15.03
N PHE A 346 11.08 5.17 -15.67
CA PHE A 346 10.90 4.91 -17.10
C PHE A 346 9.64 5.60 -17.63
N ASP A 347 9.54 5.73 -18.95
CA ASP A 347 8.32 6.23 -19.60
C ASP A 347 7.25 5.12 -19.60
N GLY A 348 6.41 5.16 -18.56
CA GLY A 348 5.38 4.15 -18.34
C GLY A 348 4.29 4.16 -19.41
N ASP A 349 3.96 5.32 -19.97
CA ASP A 349 2.90 5.44 -20.98
C ASP A 349 3.38 4.85 -22.30
N ALA A 350 4.58 5.23 -22.77
CA ALA A 350 5.15 4.66 -23.97
C ALA A 350 5.39 3.14 -23.84
N ALA A 351 5.83 2.67 -22.66
CA ALA A 351 5.98 1.25 -22.38
C ALA A 351 4.62 0.52 -22.45
N LEU A 352 3.57 1.08 -21.83
CA LEU A 352 2.24 0.48 -21.78
C LEU A 352 1.58 0.38 -23.17
N GLU A 353 1.66 1.46 -23.96
CA GLU A 353 1.10 1.54 -25.31
C GLU A 353 1.73 0.52 -26.27
N ASN A 354 3.05 0.35 -26.18
CA ASN A 354 3.80 -0.53 -27.07
C ASN A 354 3.97 -1.96 -26.53
N PHE A 355 3.37 -2.29 -25.39
CA PHE A 355 3.45 -3.64 -24.84
C PHE A 355 2.53 -4.61 -25.58
N THR A 356 3.13 -5.54 -26.33
CA THR A 356 2.43 -6.56 -27.14
C THR A 356 2.25 -7.90 -26.41
N GLY A 357 2.64 -7.98 -25.13
CA GLY A 357 2.48 -9.19 -24.32
C GLY A 357 3.77 -9.98 -24.07
N SER A 358 4.91 -9.58 -24.68
CA SER A 358 6.21 -10.20 -24.50
C SER A 358 7.30 -9.15 -24.25
N PHE A 359 8.34 -9.54 -23.50
CA PHE A 359 9.51 -8.72 -23.22
C PHE A 359 10.65 -9.15 -24.14
N THR A 360 10.76 -8.52 -25.30
CA THR A 360 11.92 -8.70 -26.20
C THR A 360 13.06 -7.79 -25.76
N ASP A 361 14.31 -8.13 -26.08
CA ASP A 361 15.48 -7.30 -25.76
C ASP A 361 15.31 -5.87 -26.30
N ALA A 362 14.86 -5.72 -27.56
CA ALA A 362 14.62 -4.43 -28.17
C ALA A 362 13.55 -3.58 -27.43
N TYR A 363 12.50 -4.22 -26.91
CA TYR A 363 11.50 -3.54 -26.09
C TYR A 363 12.09 -3.12 -24.74
N CYS A 364 12.80 -4.02 -24.08
CA CYS A 364 13.40 -3.78 -22.79
C CYS A 364 14.48 -2.69 -22.85
N ASP A 365 15.37 -2.75 -23.83
CA ASP A 365 16.40 -1.72 -24.03
C ASP A 365 15.83 -0.35 -24.33
N LYS A 366 14.73 -0.30 -25.09
CA LYS A 366 14.07 0.95 -25.42
C LYS A 366 13.37 1.60 -24.23
N TYR A 367 12.66 0.83 -23.41
CA TYR A 367 11.78 1.39 -22.37
C TYR A 367 12.33 1.27 -20.96
N PHE A 368 13.24 0.32 -20.67
CA PHE A 368 13.71 0.03 -19.31
C PHE A 368 15.21 0.26 -19.11
N SER A 369 15.92 0.81 -20.10
CA SER A 369 17.38 1.09 -20.03
C SER A 369 17.77 1.86 -18.76
N ARG A 370 17.01 2.87 -18.36
CA ARG A 370 17.26 3.66 -17.14
C ARG A 370 17.16 2.82 -15.86
N ILE A 371 16.20 1.88 -15.80
CA ILE A 371 16.09 0.96 -14.67
C ILE A 371 17.30 0.02 -14.64
N PHE A 372 17.67 -0.53 -15.79
CA PHE A 372 18.82 -1.46 -15.89
C PHE A 372 20.12 -0.77 -15.53
N GLU A 373 20.33 0.44 -16.04
CA GLU A 373 21.47 1.28 -15.71
C GLU A 373 21.50 1.61 -14.22
N GLY A 374 20.39 2.10 -13.64
CA GLY A 374 20.30 2.43 -12.23
C GLY A 374 20.60 1.25 -11.30
N VAL A 375 20.12 0.04 -11.64
CA VAL A 375 20.46 -1.18 -10.90
C VAL A 375 21.96 -1.48 -10.95
N ASN A 376 22.57 -1.39 -12.14
CA ASN A 376 24.01 -1.63 -12.31
C ASN A 376 24.84 -0.57 -11.57
N VAL A 377 24.48 0.71 -11.66
CA VAL A 377 25.16 1.81 -10.94
C VAL A 377 25.14 1.59 -9.42
N ILE A 378 24.01 1.16 -8.84
CA ILE A 378 23.92 0.84 -7.40
C ILE A 378 24.85 -0.33 -7.05
N ILE A 379 24.91 -1.37 -7.88
CA ILE A 379 25.77 -2.53 -7.66
C ILE A 379 27.25 -2.13 -7.76
N ASP A 380 27.61 -1.37 -8.78
CA ASP A 380 28.98 -0.93 -9.01
C ASP A 380 29.44 0.04 -7.91
N TYR A 381 28.56 0.92 -7.44
CA TYR A 381 28.86 1.79 -6.31
C TYR A 381 29.31 0.98 -5.08
N VAL A 382 28.55 -0.02 -4.64
CA VAL A 382 28.95 -0.81 -3.45
C VAL A 382 30.12 -1.72 -3.68
N ARG A 383 30.43 -2.08 -4.92
CA ARG A 383 31.62 -2.88 -5.28
C ARG A 383 32.90 -2.06 -5.32
N ASN A 384 32.83 -0.79 -5.72
CA ASN A 384 33.98 0.06 -5.95
C ASN A 384 34.34 0.96 -4.74
N LEU A 385 33.48 1.03 -3.72
CA LEU A 385 33.84 1.62 -2.42
C LEU A 385 35.01 0.86 -1.80
#